data_68e39a9a042c71fa9f0f2a5010bc8a3e
#
_entry.id   68e39a9a042c71fa9f0f2a5010bc8a3e
#
_cell.length_a   1.000
_cell.length_b   1.000
_cell.length_c   1.000
_cell.angle_alpha   90.00
_cell.angle_beta   90.00
_cell.angle_gamma   90.00
#
_symmetry.space_group_name_H-M   'P 1'
#
loop_
_entity.id
_entity.type
_entity.pdbx_description
1 polymer ?
#
loop_
_entity_poly.entity_id
_entity_poly.type
_entity_poly.pdbx_seq_one_letter_code
_entity_poly.pdbx_strand_id
1 'polypeptide(L)'
;MRLKLILTATALCLAGPAAIAQELTGTLEKIRSTGIIAIGHRESSIPFSYYDKNEKVVGFAVDLCYLVADAVKVNLGLAKLEIKLVPITPSLRIPFVLSEKIDLACETITNNLERQKVVAFSSTYFVAANRFASKVAANLRTLDDLKGKTVVSTIGSTNLKQITELNTQRQLGLTILAAKDNFEAFRMLESDRAAAVVMDDILLYSTVANSSAPADYVVSDEALSVEPYGMLFRRDDPAFKKVADDALAAIYRNGDIDKIYAKWFLNPIPPNGITLNVPMSAALKRVIERPTDSGDIEAYAVRTATQ
;
A
#
# COMPACT_ATOMS: atom_id res chain seq x y z
N MET A 1 41.91 -45.74 -66.78
CA MET A 1 40.77 -45.86 -65.87
C MET A 1 40.88 -44.70 -64.82
N ARG A 2 40.08 -43.62 -64.99
CA ARG A 2 40.17 -42.46 -64.06
C ARG A 2 38.97 -42.52 -63.09
N LEU A 3 39.26 -42.73 -61.84
CA LEU A 3 38.30 -42.80 -60.73
C LEU A 3 37.91 -41.34 -60.31
N LYS A 4 36.65 -40.97 -60.50
CA LYS A 4 36.10 -39.67 -60.00
C LYS A 4 35.60 -39.85 -58.58
N LEU A 5 36.25 -39.16 -57.64
CA LEU A 5 35.81 -39.05 -56.24
C LEU A 5 34.71 -37.98 -56.17
N ILE A 6 33.49 -38.36 -55.80
CA ILE A 6 32.38 -37.45 -55.52
C ILE A 6 32.41 -37.13 -54.04
N LEU A 7 32.72 -35.86 -53.69
CA LEU A 7 32.63 -35.33 -52.33
C LEU A 7 31.20 -34.87 -52.08
N THR A 8 30.47 -35.59 -51.23
CA THR A 8 29.14 -35.16 -50.73
C THR A 8 29.34 -34.28 -49.53
N ALA A 9 29.06 -32.98 -49.63
CA ALA A 9 29.06 -32.04 -48.54
C ALA A 9 27.73 -32.14 -47.77
N THR A 10 27.73 -32.68 -46.55
CA THR A 10 26.58 -32.73 -45.66
C THR A 10 26.48 -31.38 -44.95
N ALA A 11 25.52 -30.56 -45.29
CA ALA A 11 25.20 -29.31 -44.59
C ALA A 11 24.47 -29.64 -43.26
N LEU A 12 25.17 -29.45 -42.14
CA LEU A 12 24.61 -29.59 -40.81
C LEU A 12 23.85 -28.29 -40.46
N CYS A 13 22.52 -28.30 -40.59
CA CYS A 13 21.67 -27.20 -40.11
C CYS A 13 21.68 -27.18 -38.58
N LEU A 14 22.40 -26.24 -37.98
CA LEU A 14 22.30 -25.89 -36.55
C LEU A 14 20.97 -25.17 -36.34
N ALA A 15 19.93 -25.91 -35.99
CA ALA A 15 18.72 -25.33 -35.42
C ALA A 15 19.05 -24.85 -33.99
N GLY A 16 19.32 -23.55 -33.81
CA GLY A 16 19.40 -22.94 -32.52
C GLY A 16 18.05 -23.06 -31.81
N PRO A 17 18.03 -23.19 -30.47
CA PRO A 17 16.78 -23.23 -29.73
C PRO A 17 16.02 -21.91 -29.99
N ALA A 18 14.85 -21.98 -30.62
CA ALA A 18 13.91 -20.88 -30.68
C ALA A 18 13.50 -20.59 -29.24
N ALA A 19 13.97 -19.46 -28.69
CA ALA A 19 13.45 -18.95 -27.45
C ALA A 19 11.94 -18.73 -27.66
N ILE A 20 11.11 -19.60 -27.09
CA ILE A 20 9.67 -19.42 -27.03
C ILE A 20 9.49 -18.15 -26.22
N ALA A 21 9.24 -17.02 -26.88
CA ALA A 21 8.83 -15.80 -26.21
C ALA A 21 7.55 -16.15 -25.46
N GLN A 22 7.62 -16.17 -24.13
CA GLN A 22 6.46 -16.43 -23.29
C GLN A 22 5.41 -15.37 -23.65
N GLU A 23 4.26 -15.83 -24.14
CA GLU A 23 3.18 -14.94 -24.52
C GLU A 23 2.75 -14.12 -23.28
N LEU A 24 2.88 -12.80 -23.39
CA LEU A 24 2.47 -11.91 -22.30
C LEU A 24 0.96 -12.00 -22.13
N THR A 25 0.50 -12.05 -20.90
CA THR A 25 -0.92 -12.10 -20.54
C THR A 25 -1.22 -11.07 -19.46
N GLY A 26 -2.49 -10.85 -19.19
CA GLY A 26 -2.94 -10.01 -18.08
C GLY A 26 -2.55 -8.54 -18.21
N THR A 27 -2.11 -7.92 -17.12
CA THR A 27 -1.81 -6.49 -17.05
C THR A 27 -0.64 -6.08 -17.95
N LEU A 28 0.40 -6.91 -18.04
CA LEU A 28 1.55 -6.60 -18.89
C LEU A 28 1.17 -6.57 -20.38
N GLU A 29 0.33 -7.49 -20.85
CA GLU A 29 -0.17 -7.49 -22.23
C GLU A 29 -1.02 -6.25 -22.53
N LYS A 30 -1.95 -5.91 -21.62
CA LYS A 30 -2.75 -4.69 -21.71
C LYS A 30 -1.86 -3.45 -21.80
N ILE A 31 -0.85 -3.33 -20.93
CA ILE A 31 0.06 -2.17 -20.92
C ILE A 31 0.91 -2.14 -22.18
N ARG A 32 1.40 -3.28 -22.67
CA ARG A 32 2.17 -3.35 -23.93
C ARG A 32 1.35 -2.88 -25.12
N SER A 33 0.08 -3.28 -25.19
CA SER A 33 -0.81 -2.94 -26.31
C SER A 33 -1.30 -1.50 -26.29
N THR A 34 -1.52 -0.93 -25.09
CA THR A 34 -2.08 0.43 -24.92
C THR A 34 -1.03 1.51 -24.70
N GLY A 35 0.16 1.14 -24.20
CA GLY A 35 1.16 2.09 -23.72
C GLY A 35 0.78 2.82 -22.43
N ILE A 36 -0.27 2.34 -21.72
CA ILE A 36 -0.83 3.03 -20.54
C ILE A 36 -0.85 2.08 -19.34
N ILE A 37 -0.38 2.58 -18.18
CA ILE A 37 -0.62 1.98 -16.86
C ILE A 37 -1.58 2.88 -16.05
N ALA A 38 -2.68 2.31 -15.57
CA ALA A 38 -3.67 3.01 -14.76
C ALA A 38 -3.39 2.80 -13.26
N ILE A 39 -3.06 3.88 -12.55
CA ILE A 39 -2.70 3.86 -11.12
C ILE A 39 -3.81 4.50 -10.31
N GLY A 40 -4.39 3.72 -9.39
CA GLY A 40 -5.33 4.22 -8.38
C GLY A 40 -4.61 4.96 -7.27
N HIS A 41 -5.06 6.17 -6.92
CA HIS A 41 -4.48 7.00 -5.87
C HIS A 41 -5.55 7.55 -4.92
N ARG A 42 -5.13 7.96 -3.72
CA ARG A 42 -5.97 8.67 -2.75
C ARG A 42 -5.79 10.17 -2.87
N GLU A 43 -6.76 10.90 -2.34
CA GLU A 43 -6.76 12.36 -2.33
C GLU A 43 -6.30 12.97 -1.00
N SER A 44 -6.34 12.16 0.10
CA SER A 44 -6.14 12.67 1.46
C SER A 44 -5.42 11.71 2.42
N SER A 45 -4.64 10.73 1.92
CA SER A 45 -3.90 9.78 2.77
C SER A 45 -2.43 10.19 2.94
N ILE A 46 -2.19 11.31 3.65
CA ILE A 46 -0.85 11.82 3.97
C ILE A 46 -0.15 10.84 4.95
N PRO A 47 1.10 10.45 4.71
CA PRO A 47 2.03 10.85 3.65
C PRO A 47 2.11 9.89 2.46
N PHE A 48 1.13 8.98 2.25
CA PHE A 48 1.23 7.88 1.28
C PHE A 48 0.73 8.22 -0.11
N SER A 49 -0.46 8.85 -0.21
CA SER A 49 -1.11 9.16 -1.48
C SER A 49 -2.11 10.31 -1.26
N TYR A 50 -1.82 11.48 -1.78
CA TYR A 50 -2.63 12.68 -1.56
C TYR A 50 -2.28 13.78 -2.57
N TYR A 51 -3.07 14.85 -2.60
CA TYR A 51 -2.76 16.04 -3.38
C TYR A 51 -1.89 17.03 -2.60
N ASP A 52 -0.82 17.51 -3.23
CA ASP A 52 -0.10 18.68 -2.75
C ASP A 52 -0.88 19.97 -3.03
N LYS A 53 -0.33 21.12 -2.63
CA LYS A 53 -0.94 22.45 -2.88
C LYS A 53 -1.08 22.83 -4.36
N ASN A 54 -0.43 22.11 -5.27
CA ASN A 54 -0.50 22.31 -6.71
C ASN A 54 -1.38 21.26 -7.39
N GLU A 55 -2.21 20.55 -6.62
CA GLU A 55 -3.08 19.45 -7.08
C GLU A 55 -2.30 18.28 -7.72
N LYS A 56 -1.01 18.17 -7.42
CA LYS A 56 -0.21 17.04 -7.88
C LYS A 56 -0.37 15.88 -6.90
N VAL A 57 -0.60 14.68 -7.43
CA VAL A 57 -0.60 13.44 -6.64
C VAL A 57 0.81 13.12 -6.19
N VAL A 58 1.00 13.04 -4.89
CA VAL A 58 2.30 12.81 -4.24
C VAL A 58 2.14 11.83 -3.07
N GLY A 59 3.24 11.28 -2.59
CA GLY A 59 3.28 10.46 -1.38
C GLY A 59 4.24 9.29 -1.48
N PHE A 60 4.51 8.68 -0.34
CA PHE A 60 5.40 7.53 -0.22
C PHE A 60 4.99 6.36 -1.12
N ALA A 61 3.71 5.95 -1.08
CA ALA A 61 3.21 4.89 -1.92
C ALA A 61 3.21 5.27 -3.41
N VAL A 62 2.98 6.55 -3.73
CA VAL A 62 3.01 7.07 -5.11
C VAL A 62 4.42 6.99 -5.68
N ASP A 63 5.45 7.40 -4.91
CA ASP A 63 6.84 7.29 -5.35
C ASP A 63 7.22 5.83 -5.64
N LEU A 64 6.82 4.89 -4.77
CA LEU A 64 7.07 3.46 -4.98
C LEU A 64 6.35 2.92 -6.23
N CYS A 65 5.13 3.36 -6.48
CA CYS A 65 4.37 2.92 -7.66
C CYS A 65 4.95 3.48 -8.96
N TYR A 66 5.53 4.67 -8.94
CA TYR A 66 6.26 5.18 -10.10
C TYR A 66 7.49 4.34 -10.42
N LEU A 67 8.20 3.85 -9.39
CA LEU A 67 9.31 2.90 -9.58
C LEU A 67 8.82 1.57 -10.19
N VAL A 68 7.66 1.08 -9.75
CA VAL A 68 7.04 -0.11 -10.37
C VAL A 68 6.65 0.17 -11.82
N ALA A 69 6.07 1.33 -12.13
CA ALA A 69 5.73 1.71 -13.51
C ALA A 69 6.98 1.80 -14.40
N ASP A 70 8.09 2.34 -13.89
CA ASP A 70 9.37 2.38 -14.60
C ASP A 70 9.91 0.96 -14.83
N ALA A 71 9.81 0.08 -13.85
CA ALA A 71 10.18 -1.34 -14.02
C ALA A 71 9.33 -2.05 -15.07
N VAL A 72 8.01 -1.80 -15.10
CA VAL A 72 7.11 -2.31 -16.15
C VAL A 72 7.52 -1.79 -17.53
N LYS A 73 7.81 -0.49 -17.64
CA LYS A 73 8.28 0.11 -18.89
C LYS A 73 9.54 -0.59 -19.41
N VAL A 74 10.52 -0.81 -18.53
CA VAL A 74 11.78 -1.50 -18.87
C VAL A 74 11.52 -2.96 -19.24
N ASN A 75 10.71 -3.69 -18.47
CA ASN A 75 10.38 -5.09 -18.69
C ASN A 75 9.72 -5.31 -20.06
N LEU A 76 8.85 -4.37 -20.49
CA LEU A 76 8.16 -4.42 -21.77
C LEU A 76 8.95 -3.82 -22.94
N GLY A 77 10.14 -3.26 -22.70
CA GLY A 77 10.94 -2.61 -23.73
C GLY A 77 10.27 -1.37 -24.36
N LEU A 78 9.39 -0.70 -23.61
CA LEU A 78 8.63 0.45 -24.11
C LEU A 78 9.51 1.72 -24.13
N ALA A 79 9.51 2.45 -25.23
CA ALA A 79 10.18 3.75 -25.30
C ALA A 79 9.48 4.79 -24.40
N LYS A 80 8.13 4.70 -24.30
CA LYS A 80 7.30 5.58 -23.46
C LYS A 80 6.21 4.76 -22.78
N LEU A 81 5.90 5.10 -21.54
CA LEU A 81 4.75 4.59 -20.79
C LEU A 81 3.97 5.80 -20.24
N GLU A 82 2.69 5.85 -20.55
CA GLU A 82 1.79 6.84 -19.96
C GLU A 82 1.27 6.33 -18.62
N ILE A 83 1.34 7.18 -17.59
CA ILE A 83 0.76 6.91 -16.28
C ILE A 83 -0.57 7.65 -16.18
N LYS A 84 -1.68 6.90 -16.15
CA LYS A 84 -3.02 7.44 -15.94
C LYS A 84 -3.36 7.34 -14.45
N LEU A 85 -3.45 8.49 -13.78
CA LEU A 85 -3.87 8.57 -12.38
C LEU A 85 -5.39 8.54 -12.27
N VAL A 86 -5.92 7.69 -11.37
CA VAL A 86 -7.35 7.50 -11.15
C VAL A 86 -7.65 7.65 -9.65
N PRO A 87 -8.44 8.66 -9.24
CA PRO A 87 -8.80 8.82 -7.83
C PRO A 87 -9.69 7.68 -7.36
N ILE A 88 -9.36 7.13 -6.19
CA ILE A 88 -10.10 6.02 -5.56
C ILE A 88 -10.37 6.29 -4.08
N THR A 89 -11.45 5.71 -3.59
CA THR A 89 -11.74 5.60 -2.15
C THR A 89 -11.39 4.19 -1.64
N PRO A 90 -11.30 3.97 -0.31
CA PRO A 90 -11.05 2.63 0.22
C PRO A 90 -12.09 1.58 -0.20
N SER A 91 -13.33 1.97 -0.43
CA SER A 91 -14.39 1.06 -0.91
C SER A 91 -14.30 0.76 -2.41
N LEU A 92 -13.66 1.61 -3.21
CA LEU A 92 -13.60 1.46 -4.68
C LEU A 92 -12.35 0.71 -5.17
N ARG A 93 -11.28 0.62 -4.37
CA ARG A 93 -9.99 0.06 -4.81
C ARG A 93 -10.09 -1.37 -5.33
N ILE A 94 -10.75 -2.28 -4.60
CA ILE A 94 -10.93 -3.67 -5.04
C ILE A 94 -11.84 -3.76 -6.27
N PRO A 95 -13.05 -3.16 -6.29
CA PRO A 95 -13.88 -3.13 -7.49
C PRO A 95 -13.17 -2.56 -8.73
N PHE A 96 -12.33 -1.52 -8.59
CA PHE A 96 -11.65 -0.90 -9.72
C PHE A 96 -10.50 -1.78 -10.27
N VAL A 97 -9.79 -2.51 -9.41
CA VAL A 97 -8.80 -3.51 -9.85
C VAL A 97 -9.50 -4.66 -10.57
N LEU A 98 -10.59 -5.20 -10.01
CA LEU A 98 -11.31 -6.33 -10.59
C LEU A 98 -11.99 -5.99 -11.93
N SER A 99 -12.42 -4.72 -12.10
CA SER A 99 -13.01 -4.22 -13.35
C SER A 99 -12.00 -3.61 -14.33
N GLU A 100 -10.70 -3.73 -14.06
CA GLU A 100 -9.59 -3.22 -14.87
C GLU A 100 -9.57 -1.69 -15.08
N LYS A 101 -10.31 -0.95 -14.27
CA LYS A 101 -10.27 0.52 -14.28
C LYS A 101 -8.92 1.04 -13.80
N ILE A 102 -8.26 0.30 -12.92
CA ILE A 102 -6.88 0.51 -12.48
C ILE A 102 -6.10 -0.81 -12.56
N ASP A 103 -4.82 -0.70 -12.83
CA ASP A 103 -3.89 -1.83 -12.87
C ASP A 103 -3.22 -2.06 -11.53
N LEU A 104 -3.00 -0.98 -10.79
CA LEU A 104 -2.26 -0.92 -9.54
C LEU A 104 -2.88 0.13 -8.61
N ALA A 105 -3.11 -0.19 -7.36
CA ALA A 105 -3.54 0.78 -6.35
C ALA A 105 -2.38 1.13 -5.40
N CYS A 106 -2.12 2.45 -5.27
CA CYS A 106 -0.97 3.05 -4.59
C CYS A 106 -1.41 3.88 -3.41
N GLU A 107 -1.69 3.23 -2.28
CA GLU A 107 -2.19 3.86 -1.07
C GLU A 107 -1.96 3.00 0.18
N THR A 108 -2.60 3.33 1.28
CA THR A 108 -2.59 2.59 2.55
C THR A 108 -3.53 1.38 2.48
N ILE A 109 -3.04 0.27 1.94
CA ILE A 109 -3.86 -0.93 1.73
C ILE A 109 -3.32 -2.09 2.55
N THR A 110 -3.99 -2.41 3.63
CA THR A 110 -3.67 -3.57 4.44
C THR A 110 -3.80 -4.85 3.63
N ASN A 111 -2.72 -5.59 3.55
CA ASN A 111 -2.67 -6.94 3.04
C ASN A 111 -3.17 -7.90 4.14
N ASN A 112 -4.18 -8.69 3.87
CA ASN A 112 -4.66 -9.72 4.77
C ASN A 112 -5.20 -10.95 3.99
N LEU A 113 -5.30 -12.08 4.67
CA LEU A 113 -5.72 -13.35 4.08
C LEU A 113 -7.10 -13.30 3.42
N GLU A 114 -8.00 -12.44 3.92
CA GLU A 114 -9.34 -12.30 3.33
C GLU A 114 -9.29 -11.59 1.97
N ARG A 115 -8.57 -10.48 1.89
CA ARG A 115 -8.38 -9.74 0.64
C ARG A 115 -7.61 -10.55 -0.40
N GLN A 116 -6.63 -11.35 0.02
CA GLN A 116 -5.87 -12.25 -0.85
C GLN A 116 -6.72 -13.33 -1.54
N LYS A 117 -7.93 -13.58 -1.06
CA LYS A 117 -8.87 -14.49 -1.76
C LYS A 117 -9.36 -13.93 -3.09
N VAL A 118 -9.34 -12.62 -3.27
CA VAL A 118 -9.92 -11.93 -4.44
C VAL A 118 -8.94 -11.04 -5.20
N VAL A 119 -7.86 -10.58 -4.57
CA VAL A 119 -6.82 -9.73 -5.16
C VAL A 119 -5.43 -10.22 -4.78
N ALA A 120 -4.40 -9.74 -5.45
CA ALA A 120 -3.00 -9.95 -5.07
C ALA A 120 -2.38 -8.68 -4.50
N PHE A 121 -1.31 -8.88 -3.75
CA PHE A 121 -0.52 -7.82 -3.15
C PHE A 121 0.95 -7.95 -3.55
N SER A 122 1.63 -6.82 -3.63
CA SER A 122 3.09 -6.78 -3.68
C SER A 122 3.70 -7.19 -2.35
N SER A 123 4.99 -7.39 -2.31
CA SER A 123 5.76 -7.36 -1.07
C SER A 123 5.38 -6.13 -0.24
N THR A 124 5.30 -6.32 1.08
CA THR A 124 4.93 -5.27 2.03
C THR A 124 5.95 -4.13 1.97
N TYR A 125 5.46 -2.89 1.92
CA TYR A 125 6.31 -1.69 1.87
C TYR A 125 6.15 -0.78 3.10
N PHE A 126 5.17 -1.04 3.96
CA PHE A 126 4.97 -0.36 5.23
C PHE A 126 4.28 -1.29 6.24
N VAL A 127 4.49 -1.05 7.54
CA VAL A 127 3.78 -1.77 8.60
C VAL A 127 3.25 -0.74 9.59
N ALA A 128 1.94 -0.55 9.58
CA ALA A 128 1.20 0.31 10.48
C ALA A 128 0.55 -0.51 11.62
N ALA A 129 -0.06 0.19 12.57
CA ALA A 129 -0.92 -0.39 13.58
C ALA A 129 -2.28 0.32 13.60
N ASN A 130 -3.37 -0.44 13.71
CA ASN A 130 -4.68 0.16 13.94
C ASN A 130 -4.74 0.73 15.36
N ARG A 131 -5.11 2.01 15.49
CA ARG A 131 -5.24 2.73 16.76
C ARG A 131 -6.48 3.61 16.73
N PHE A 132 -6.69 4.40 17.75
CA PHE A 132 -7.66 5.48 17.72
C PHE A 132 -7.03 6.80 18.16
N ALA A 133 -7.57 7.91 17.66
CA ALA A 133 -7.30 9.24 18.18
C ALA A 133 -8.56 9.80 18.84
N SER A 134 -8.36 10.60 19.91
CA SER A 134 -9.39 11.30 20.62
C SER A 134 -8.91 12.69 21.04
N LYS A 135 -9.83 13.55 21.48
CA LYS A 135 -9.43 14.80 22.14
C LYS A 135 -8.77 14.50 23.48
N VAL A 136 -7.70 15.20 23.84
CA VAL A 136 -6.98 15.06 25.12
C VAL A 136 -7.94 15.23 26.29
N ALA A 137 -8.86 16.19 26.22
CA ALA A 137 -9.86 16.47 27.25
C ALA A 137 -10.82 15.29 27.51
N ALA A 138 -10.99 14.36 26.54
CA ALA A 138 -11.83 13.19 26.70
C ALA A 138 -11.17 12.08 27.54
N ASN A 139 -9.84 12.14 27.73
CA ASN A 139 -9.02 11.19 28.49
C ASN A 139 -9.24 9.72 28.12
N LEU A 140 -9.36 9.42 26.80
CA LEU A 140 -9.51 8.06 26.29
C LEU A 140 -8.13 7.52 25.92
N ARG A 141 -7.71 6.38 26.48
CA ARG A 141 -6.37 5.81 26.31
C ARG A 141 -6.40 4.37 25.82
N THR A 142 -7.41 3.60 26.23
CA THR A 142 -7.56 2.18 25.95
C THR A 142 -8.87 1.91 25.19
N LEU A 143 -8.97 0.74 24.60
CA LEU A 143 -10.21 0.29 23.94
C LEU A 143 -11.40 0.28 24.92
N ASP A 144 -11.17 -0.05 26.19
CA ASP A 144 -12.23 -0.09 27.22
C ASP A 144 -12.76 1.31 27.57
N ASP A 145 -11.96 2.36 27.42
CA ASP A 145 -12.40 3.76 27.62
C ASP A 145 -13.43 4.21 26.57
N LEU A 146 -13.47 3.51 25.42
CA LEU A 146 -14.44 3.78 24.34
C LEU A 146 -15.83 3.23 24.65
N LYS A 147 -16.00 2.41 25.69
CA LYS A 147 -17.27 1.75 26.02
C LYS A 147 -18.45 2.73 26.08
N GLY A 148 -19.53 2.41 25.33
CA GLY A 148 -20.73 3.24 25.24
C GLY A 148 -20.58 4.53 24.43
N LYS A 149 -19.44 4.76 23.77
CA LYS A 149 -19.17 6.00 23.04
C LYS A 149 -19.49 5.86 21.53
N THR A 150 -19.62 7.01 20.88
CA THR A 150 -19.64 7.08 19.43
C THR A 150 -18.23 7.14 18.90
N VAL A 151 -17.88 6.24 17.99
CA VAL A 151 -16.60 6.21 17.27
C VAL A 151 -16.84 6.28 15.76
N VAL A 152 -15.84 6.73 15.02
CA VAL A 152 -15.91 6.80 13.56
C VAL A 152 -14.72 6.09 12.93
N SER A 153 -14.93 5.45 11.79
CA SER A 153 -13.87 4.92 10.93
C SER A 153 -14.26 5.02 9.46
N THR A 154 -13.30 4.80 8.57
CA THR A 154 -13.50 4.97 7.12
C THR A 154 -14.14 3.72 6.50
N ILE A 155 -15.21 3.89 5.73
CA ILE A 155 -15.88 2.80 5.01
C ILE A 155 -14.93 2.07 4.05
N GLY A 156 -14.97 0.72 4.04
CA GLY A 156 -14.07 -0.11 3.22
C GLY A 156 -12.67 -0.31 3.83
N SER A 157 -12.39 0.26 5.02
CA SER A 157 -11.14 0.02 5.75
C SER A 157 -11.20 -1.27 6.59
N THR A 158 -10.03 -1.83 6.89
CA THR A 158 -9.86 -2.89 7.89
C THR A 158 -10.17 -2.38 9.29
N ASN A 159 -9.89 -1.11 9.56
CA ASN A 159 -10.16 -0.45 10.84
C ASN A 159 -11.65 -0.46 11.20
N LEU A 160 -12.53 -0.11 10.24
CA LEU A 160 -13.98 -0.15 10.45
C LEU A 160 -14.46 -1.58 10.74
N LYS A 161 -13.97 -2.56 9.96
CA LYS A 161 -14.31 -3.97 10.18
C LYS A 161 -13.88 -4.41 11.58
N GLN A 162 -12.64 -4.15 11.94
CA GLN A 162 -12.05 -4.59 13.19
C GLN A 162 -12.71 -3.96 14.41
N ILE A 163 -12.97 -2.63 14.41
CA ILE A 163 -13.66 -2.01 15.55
C ILE A 163 -15.10 -2.54 15.70
N THR A 164 -15.76 -2.90 14.59
CA THR A 164 -17.08 -3.53 14.61
C THR A 164 -17.02 -4.93 15.24
N GLU A 165 -16.01 -5.72 14.89
CA GLU A 165 -15.79 -7.05 15.47
C GLU A 165 -15.45 -6.94 16.97
N LEU A 166 -14.53 -6.04 17.36
CA LEU A 166 -14.17 -5.80 18.75
C LEU A 166 -15.37 -5.30 19.59
N ASN A 167 -16.21 -4.43 19.01
CA ASN A 167 -17.45 -3.99 19.66
C ASN A 167 -18.35 -5.15 20.05
N THR A 168 -18.52 -6.10 19.14
CA THR A 168 -19.34 -7.31 19.40
C THR A 168 -18.67 -8.26 20.37
N GLN A 169 -17.39 -8.60 20.13
CA GLN A 169 -16.65 -9.58 20.94
C GLN A 169 -16.45 -9.14 22.40
N ARG A 170 -16.19 -7.84 22.61
CA ARG A 170 -15.92 -7.28 23.94
C ARG A 170 -17.13 -6.57 24.55
N GLN A 171 -18.29 -6.60 23.87
CA GLN A 171 -19.53 -5.97 24.33
C GLN A 171 -19.34 -4.49 24.74
N LEU A 172 -18.66 -3.73 23.87
CA LEU A 172 -18.29 -2.36 24.18
C LEU A 172 -19.47 -1.38 24.07
N GLY A 173 -20.57 -1.75 23.40
CA GLY A 173 -21.74 -0.89 23.25
C GLY A 173 -21.45 0.38 22.44
N LEU A 174 -20.50 0.32 21.48
CA LEU A 174 -20.16 1.46 20.64
C LEU A 174 -21.27 1.80 19.65
N THR A 175 -21.47 3.09 19.42
CA THR A 175 -22.13 3.58 18.21
C THR A 175 -21.05 3.84 17.17
N ILE A 176 -21.07 3.11 16.04
CA ILE A 176 -20.02 3.19 15.02
C ILE A 176 -20.54 3.96 13.81
N LEU A 177 -19.89 5.08 13.49
CA LEU A 177 -20.13 5.88 12.31
C LEU A 177 -19.15 5.50 11.20
N ALA A 178 -19.63 5.52 9.94
CA ALA A 178 -18.80 5.25 8.77
C ALA A 178 -18.63 6.55 7.95
N ALA A 179 -17.38 6.99 7.78
CA ALA A 179 -17.03 8.14 6.96
C ALA A 179 -16.58 7.68 5.56
N LYS A 180 -16.73 8.52 4.55
CA LYS A 180 -16.33 8.19 3.17
C LYS A 180 -14.81 8.12 2.98
N ASP A 181 -14.07 8.92 3.76
CA ASP A 181 -12.61 9.01 3.74
C ASP A 181 -12.04 9.42 5.11
N ASN A 182 -10.71 9.41 5.20
CA ASN A 182 -9.99 9.69 6.45
C ASN A 182 -10.17 11.13 6.91
N PHE A 183 -10.30 12.07 5.99
CA PHE A 183 -10.49 13.48 6.31
C PHE A 183 -11.87 13.72 6.93
N GLU A 184 -12.93 13.16 6.33
CA GLU A 184 -14.26 13.22 6.91
C GLU A 184 -14.33 12.56 8.29
N ALA A 185 -13.67 11.39 8.45
CA ALA A 185 -13.61 10.71 9.74
C ALA A 185 -13.00 11.60 10.83
N PHE A 186 -11.88 12.26 10.54
CA PHE A 186 -11.25 13.15 11.50
C PHE A 186 -12.10 14.41 11.79
N ARG A 187 -12.75 14.97 10.79
CA ARG A 187 -13.70 16.10 10.98
C ARG A 187 -14.87 15.75 11.91
N MET A 188 -15.29 14.49 11.94
CA MET A 188 -16.33 14.06 12.89
C MET A 188 -15.79 14.06 14.34
N LEU A 189 -14.49 13.77 14.56
CA LEU A 189 -13.84 13.94 15.84
C LEU A 189 -13.70 15.43 16.20
N GLU A 190 -13.24 16.27 15.26
CA GLU A 190 -13.08 17.72 15.49
C GLU A 190 -14.39 18.39 15.92
N SER A 191 -15.50 18.01 15.29
CA SER A 191 -16.84 18.56 15.51
C SER A 191 -17.64 17.87 16.63
N ASP A 192 -17.01 17.02 17.47
CA ASP A 192 -17.65 16.26 18.55
C ASP A 192 -18.79 15.32 18.12
N ARG A 193 -18.89 14.99 16.84
CA ARG A 193 -19.83 13.98 16.34
C ARG A 193 -19.39 12.57 16.69
N ALA A 194 -18.10 12.35 16.92
CA ALA A 194 -17.53 11.13 17.43
C ALA A 194 -16.54 11.43 18.55
N ALA A 195 -16.49 10.60 19.58
CA ALA A 195 -15.52 10.71 20.67
C ALA A 195 -14.12 10.24 20.28
N ALA A 196 -14.02 9.35 19.27
CA ALA A 196 -12.75 8.86 18.76
C ALA A 196 -12.87 8.52 17.27
N VAL A 197 -11.74 8.62 16.55
CA VAL A 197 -11.55 8.12 15.18
C VAL A 197 -10.61 6.93 15.20
N VAL A 198 -11.04 5.81 14.62
CA VAL A 198 -10.25 4.56 14.53
C VAL A 198 -9.65 4.47 13.14
N MET A 199 -8.31 4.42 13.08
CA MET A 199 -7.53 4.48 11.84
C MET A 199 -6.10 3.96 12.08
N ASP A 200 -5.34 3.74 11.03
CA ASP A 200 -3.93 3.39 11.16
C ASP A 200 -3.12 4.54 11.78
N ASP A 201 -2.24 4.20 12.70
CA ASP A 201 -1.47 5.12 13.55
C ASP A 201 -0.74 6.20 12.75
N ILE A 202 -0.07 5.83 11.67
CA ILE A 202 0.66 6.78 10.82
C ILE A 202 -0.26 7.80 10.16
N LEU A 203 -1.49 7.41 9.81
CA LEU A 203 -2.50 8.32 9.29
C LEU A 203 -3.06 9.22 10.38
N LEU A 204 -3.24 8.71 11.60
CA LEU A 204 -3.63 9.50 12.76
C LEU A 204 -2.57 10.53 13.10
N TYR A 205 -1.30 10.14 13.19
CA TYR A 205 -0.20 11.08 13.46
C TYR A 205 -0.13 12.18 12.41
N SER A 206 -0.26 11.82 11.15
CA SER A 206 -0.25 12.78 10.05
C SER A 206 -1.46 13.72 10.11
N THR A 207 -2.65 13.20 10.36
CA THR A 207 -3.89 14.01 10.40
C THR A 207 -3.89 14.95 11.60
N VAL A 208 -3.47 14.47 12.77
CA VAL A 208 -3.30 15.30 13.99
C VAL A 208 -2.27 16.40 13.73
N ALA A 209 -1.10 16.08 13.18
CA ALA A 209 -0.05 17.06 12.89
C ALA A 209 -0.48 18.15 11.88
N ASN A 210 -1.44 17.82 10.98
CA ASN A 210 -2.02 18.77 10.02
C ASN A 210 -3.26 19.49 10.53
N SER A 211 -3.79 19.16 11.71
CA SER A 211 -4.95 19.84 12.28
C SER A 211 -4.62 21.26 12.74
N SER A 212 -5.65 22.07 12.97
CA SER A 212 -5.49 23.46 13.45
C SER A 212 -4.97 23.53 14.89
N ALA A 213 -5.15 22.47 15.69
CA ALA A 213 -4.76 22.39 17.10
C ALA A 213 -4.20 21.01 17.44
N PRO A 214 -2.99 20.63 16.97
CA PRO A 214 -2.43 19.30 17.16
C PRO A 214 -2.32 18.88 18.63
N ALA A 215 -2.10 19.82 19.54
CA ALA A 215 -1.98 19.55 20.99
C ALA A 215 -3.31 19.12 21.65
N ASP A 216 -4.44 19.34 20.98
CA ASP A 216 -5.76 18.97 21.51
C ASP A 216 -6.10 17.49 21.29
N TYR A 217 -5.27 16.77 20.52
CA TYR A 217 -5.51 15.37 20.18
C TYR A 217 -4.42 14.45 20.68
N VAL A 218 -4.80 13.23 20.94
CA VAL A 218 -3.91 12.14 21.34
C VAL A 218 -4.26 10.88 20.59
N VAL A 219 -3.23 10.15 20.17
CA VAL A 219 -3.35 8.80 19.60
C VAL A 219 -3.14 7.79 20.72
N SER A 220 -3.98 6.75 20.78
CA SER A 220 -3.88 5.70 21.82
C SER A 220 -2.55 4.95 21.72
N ASP A 221 -2.02 4.54 22.88
CA ASP A 221 -0.81 3.70 22.92
C ASP A 221 -1.13 2.24 22.56
N GLU A 222 -2.36 1.81 22.80
CA GLU A 222 -2.83 0.46 22.50
C GLU A 222 -3.00 0.28 20.99
N ALA A 223 -2.30 -0.72 20.42
CA ALA A 223 -2.51 -1.15 19.04
C ALA A 223 -3.61 -2.21 19.00
N LEU A 224 -4.62 -1.98 18.16
CA LEU A 224 -5.75 -2.92 17.98
C LEU A 224 -5.40 -4.04 17.01
N SER A 225 -4.48 -3.79 16.06
CA SER A 225 -3.94 -4.78 15.11
C SER A 225 -2.65 -4.30 14.47
N VAL A 226 -2.03 -5.19 13.69
CA VAL A 226 -0.92 -4.88 12.77
C VAL A 226 -1.48 -4.80 11.35
N GLU A 227 -1.10 -3.75 10.62
CA GLU A 227 -1.62 -3.43 9.30
C GLU A 227 -0.46 -3.36 8.27
N PRO A 228 -0.05 -4.51 7.67
CA PRO A 228 0.98 -4.51 6.63
C PRO A 228 0.42 -3.97 5.32
N TYR A 229 1.06 -2.96 4.73
CA TYR A 229 0.63 -2.38 3.46
C TYR A 229 1.35 -3.00 2.27
N GLY A 230 0.57 -3.37 1.27
CA GLY A 230 1.04 -3.79 -0.05
C GLY A 230 0.31 -3.03 -1.17
N MET A 231 0.94 -2.91 -2.33
CA MET A 231 0.25 -2.47 -3.54
C MET A 231 -0.74 -3.54 -3.96
N LEU A 232 -1.92 -3.14 -4.40
CA LEU A 232 -3.00 -4.05 -4.73
C LEU A 232 -3.18 -4.10 -6.25
N PHE A 233 -3.30 -5.31 -6.81
CA PHE A 233 -3.54 -5.59 -8.22
C PHE A 233 -4.31 -6.90 -8.41
N ARG A 234 -4.58 -7.31 -9.66
CA ARG A 234 -5.35 -8.52 -9.96
C ARG A 234 -4.66 -9.77 -9.42
N ARG A 235 -5.45 -10.71 -8.90
CA ARG A 235 -4.96 -11.94 -8.28
C ARG A 235 -4.24 -12.87 -9.25
N ASP A 236 -4.87 -13.10 -10.40
CA ASP A 236 -4.40 -14.11 -11.36
C ASP A 236 -3.46 -13.49 -12.40
N ASP A 237 -2.50 -12.67 -11.92
CA ASP A 237 -1.52 -11.96 -12.74
C ASP A 237 -0.10 -12.09 -12.17
N PRO A 238 0.44 -13.31 -12.13
CA PRO A 238 1.75 -13.56 -11.52
C PRO A 238 2.90 -12.86 -12.24
N ALA A 239 2.76 -12.58 -13.53
CA ALA A 239 3.79 -11.88 -14.30
C ALA A 239 3.89 -10.40 -13.88
N PHE A 240 2.75 -9.71 -13.71
CA PHE A 240 2.73 -8.34 -13.21
C PHE A 240 3.21 -8.26 -11.76
N LYS A 241 2.74 -9.20 -10.90
CA LYS A 241 3.20 -9.32 -9.51
C LYS A 241 4.71 -9.44 -9.45
N LYS A 242 5.31 -10.30 -10.28
CA LYS A 242 6.76 -10.50 -10.30
C LYS A 242 7.51 -9.19 -10.60
N VAL A 243 7.06 -8.41 -11.58
CA VAL A 243 7.70 -7.12 -11.91
C VAL A 243 7.60 -6.15 -10.74
N ALA A 244 6.43 -6.06 -10.07
CA ALA A 244 6.23 -5.20 -8.92
C ALA A 244 7.12 -5.62 -7.73
N ASP A 245 7.18 -6.91 -7.43
CA ASP A 245 8.01 -7.43 -6.32
C ASP A 245 9.51 -7.28 -6.61
N ASP A 246 9.95 -7.54 -7.83
CA ASP A 246 11.35 -7.35 -8.24
C ASP A 246 11.78 -5.88 -8.12
N ALA A 247 10.90 -4.93 -8.47
CA ALA A 247 11.14 -3.50 -8.34
C ALA A 247 11.30 -3.10 -6.86
N LEU A 248 10.40 -3.55 -5.98
CA LEU A 248 10.52 -3.30 -4.54
C LEU A 248 11.78 -3.97 -3.95
N ALA A 249 12.04 -5.22 -4.29
CA ALA A 249 13.24 -5.92 -3.83
C ALA A 249 14.54 -5.24 -4.28
N ALA A 250 14.55 -4.59 -5.44
CA ALA A 250 15.72 -3.84 -5.92
C ALA A 250 16.01 -2.63 -5.02
N ILE A 251 14.99 -1.82 -4.69
CA ILE A 251 15.17 -0.64 -3.81
C ILE A 251 15.45 -1.03 -2.35
N TYR A 252 15.03 -2.21 -1.90
CA TYR A 252 15.39 -2.72 -0.59
C TYR A 252 16.86 -3.11 -0.53
N ARG A 253 17.35 -3.84 -1.55
CA ARG A 253 18.74 -4.28 -1.61
C ARG A 253 19.76 -3.16 -1.78
N ASN A 254 19.43 -2.12 -2.56
CA ASN A 254 20.36 -1.01 -2.83
C ASN A 254 20.24 0.15 -1.82
N GLY A 255 19.33 0.08 -0.86
CA GLY A 255 19.12 1.08 0.18
C GLY A 255 18.37 2.34 -0.27
N ASP A 256 17.81 2.39 -1.49
CA ASP A 256 17.04 3.56 -1.93
C ASP A 256 15.74 3.72 -1.13
N ILE A 257 15.22 2.65 -0.56
CA ILE A 257 14.05 2.70 0.33
C ILE A 257 14.29 3.63 1.53
N ASP A 258 15.51 3.68 2.08
CA ASP A 258 15.83 4.55 3.22
C ASP A 258 15.74 6.03 2.85
N LYS A 259 16.15 6.38 1.63
CA LYS A 259 16.06 7.76 1.11
C LYS A 259 14.60 8.16 0.88
N ILE A 260 13.81 7.24 0.27
CA ILE A 260 12.37 7.47 0.02
C ILE A 260 11.62 7.57 1.36
N TYR A 261 11.95 6.70 2.32
CA TYR A 261 11.39 6.75 3.67
C TYR A 261 11.71 8.08 4.37
N ALA A 262 12.98 8.46 4.38
CA ALA A 262 13.41 9.72 5.00
C ALA A 262 12.71 10.94 4.38
N LYS A 263 12.50 10.95 3.06
CA LYS A 263 11.76 12.02 2.36
C LYS A 263 10.37 12.23 2.95
N TRP A 264 9.63 11.15 3.26
CA TRP A 264 8.21 11.23 3.61
C TRP A 264 7.93 11.19 5.12
N PHE A 265 8.84 10.67 5.93
CA PHE A 265 8.61 10.46 7.35
C PHE A 265 9.55 11.23 8.28
N LEU A 266 10.73 11.67 7.76
CA LEU A 266 11.77 12.33 8.57
C LEU A 266 12.10 13.74 8.09
N ASN A 267 11.57 14.17 6.96
CA ASN A 267 11.76 15.51 6.41
C ASN A 267 10.44 16.25 6.26
N PRO A 268 10.48 17.60 6.06
CA PRO A 268 9.27 18.36 5.77
C PRO A 268 8.58 17.91 4.48
N ILE A 269 7.26 17.63 4.58
CA ILE A 269 6.44 17.17 3.45
C ILE A 269 5.38 18.19 3.05
N PRO A 270 4.97 18.23 1.76
CA PRO A 270 3.84 19.05 1.34
C PRO A 270 2.53 18.55 2.00
N PRO A 271 1.44 19.37 2.03
CA PRO A 271 1.43 20.75 1.53
C PRO A 271 2.00 21.77 2.54
N ASN A 272 2.02 21.45 3.85
CA ASN A 272 2.24 22.40 4.94
C ASN A 272 3.69 22.41 5.47
N GLY A 273 4.58 21.57 4.93
CA GLY A 273 5.97 21.48 5.39
C GLY A 273 6.11 20.83 6.77
N ILE A 274 5.15 20.00 7.19
CA ILE A 274 5.24 19.28 8.46
C ILE A 274 6.28 18.16 8.36
N THR A 275 6.93 17.88 9.49
CA THR A 275 7.81 16.72 9.65
C THR A 275 7.17 15.76 10.64
N LEU A 276 6.91 14.53 10.23
CA LEU A 276 6.25 13.54 11.09
C LEU A 276 7.18 12.97 12.16
N ASN A 277 8.49 12.95 11.89
CA ASN A 277 9.53 12.39 12.79
C ASN A 277 9.24 10.94 13.20
N VAL A 278 8.68 10.14 12.30
CA VAL A 278 8.38 8.73 12.54
C VAL A 278 9.53 7.87 12.02
N PRO A 279 10.36 7.27 12.88
CA PRO A 279 11.42 6.38 12.46
C PRO A 279 10.86 5.06 11.93
N MET A 280 11.62 4.41 11.03
CA MET A 280 11.25 3.11 10.48
C MET A 280 11.12 2.07 11.62
N SER A 281 9.96 1.42 11.70
CA SER A 281 9.67 0.42 12.73
C SER A 281 10.55 -0.84 12.57
N ALA A 282 10.78 -1.56 13.69
CA ALA A 282 11.52 -2.83 13.65
C ALA A 282 10.83 -3.86 12.73
N ALA A 283 9.50 -3.86 12.66
CA ALA A 283 8.74 -4.73 11.76
C ALA A 283 9.03 -4.40 10.29
N LEU A 284 9.03 -3.10 9.94
CA LEU A 284 9.33 -2.67 8.56
C LEU A 284 10.79 -2.96 8.18
N LYS A 285 11.76 -2.72 9.07
CA LYS A 285 13.17 -3.07 8.83
C LYS A 285 13.35 -4.54 8.48
N ARG A 286 12.68 -5.45 9.21
CA ARG A 286 12.71 -6.88 8.90
C ARG A 286 12.08 -7.22 7.55
N VAL A 287 10.99 -6.55 7.18
CA VAL A 287 10.37 -6.72 5.87
C VAL A 287 11.31 -6.29 4.75
N ILE A 288 12.08 -5.21 4.93
CA ILE A 288 13.08 -4.75 3.96
C ILE A 288 14.22 -5.76 3.84
N GLU A 289 14.68 -6.32 4.96
CA GLU A 289 15.72 -7.36 4.98
C GLU A 289 15.24 -8.70 4.39
N ARG A 290 13.98 -9.03 4.62
CA ARG A 290 13.33 -10.27 4.17
C ARG A 290 11.95 -9.97 3.61
N PRO A 291 11.84 -9.56 2.34
CA PRO A 291 10.58 -9.19 1.71
C PRO A 291 9.54 -10.30 1.81
N THR A 292 8.31 -9.92 2.17
CA THR A 292 7.17 -10.81 2.29
C THR A 292 5.90 -10.12 1.82
N ASP A 293 4.99 -10.88 1.25
CA ASP A 293 3.62 -10.48 0.90
C ASP A 293 2.59 -11.25 1.75
N SER A 294 2.99 -11.71 2.94
CA SER A 294 2.10 -12.47 3.82
C SER A 294 0.89 -11.63 4.21
N GLY A 295 -0.30 -12.20 4.06
CA GLY A 295 -1.54 -11.67 4.64
C GLY A 295 -1.75 -12.09 6.09
N ASP A 296 -0.87 -12.93 6.65
CA ASP A 296 -0.90 -13.33 8.05
C ASP A 296 -0.11 -12.33 8.89
N ILE A 297 -0.81 -11.68 9.84
CA ILE A 297 -0.22 -10.65 10.72
C ILE A 297 0.89 -11.20 11.61
N GLU A 298 0.90 -12.51 11.93
CA GLU A 298 1.94 -13.16 12.73
C GLU A 298 3.31 -13.09 12.04
N ALA A 299 3.35 -12.98 10.71
CA ALA A 299 4.59 -12.79 9.96
C ALA A 299 5.31 -11.47 10.29
N TYR A 300 4.59 -10.51 10.89
CA TYR A 300 5.07 -9.17 11.24
C TYR A 300 5.35 -9.01 12.74
N ALA A 301 5.00 -10.00 13.56
CA ALA A 301 5.23 -9.94 15.00
C ALA A 301 6.73 -9.80 15.32
N VAL A 302 7.10 -8.80 16.11
CA VAL A 302 8.47 -8.66 16.64
C VAL A 302 8.61 -9.65 17.78
N ARG A 303 9.17 -10.83 17.52
CA ARG A 303 9.57 -11.72 18.61
C ARG A 303 10.66 -11.00 19.40
N THR A 304 10.33 -10.49 20.58
CA THR A 304 11.33 -10.14 21.57
C THR A 304 12.10 -11.44 21.86
N ALA A 305 13.39 -11.44 21.56
CA ALA A 305 14.23 -12.53 22.01
C ALA A 305 14.08 -12.65 23.52
N THR A 306 13.40 -13.69 23.97
CA THR A 306 13.37 -14.06 25.39
C THR A 306 14.82 -14.39 25.75
N GLN A 307 15.42 -13.52 26.59
CA GLN A 307 16.69 -13.79 27.24
C GLN A 307 16.55 -14.96 28.20
#